data_a207740ff5147cf0f5771dcbeb11e19f
#
_entry.id   a207740ff5147cf0f5771dcbeb11e19f
#
_cell.length_a   1.000
_cell.length_b   1.000
_cell.length_c   1.000
_cell.angle_alpha   90.00
_cell.angle_beta   90.00
_cell.angle_gamma   90.00
#
_symmetry.space_group_name_H-M   'P 1'
#
loop_
_entity.id
_entity.type
_entity.pdbx_description
1 polymer ?
#
loop_
_entity_poly.entity_id
_entity_poly.type
_entity_poly.pdbx_seq_one_letter_code
_entity_poly.pdbx_strand_id
1 'polypeptide(L)'
;MDKKKIGLALSGGGYRAAAYHIGTLRALNRLGILDKVDVISAVSGGSITAAYYALHKDNYEKFESSFIKKLQRGVLCSTIVYLLLLLSISLLVGFLISWWLLIPEVIILLICWYWI
;
A
#
# COMPACT_ATOMS: atom_id res chain seq x y z
N MET A 1 -22.16 17.85 35.56
CA MET A 1 -22.33 18.08 34.11
C MET A 1 -21.38 17.18 33.36
N ASP A 2 -21.89 16.17 32.62
CA ASP A 2 -21.04 15.31 31.78
C ASP A 2 -20.32 16.15 30.75
N LYS A 3 -18.99 16.06 30.73
CA LYS A 3 -18.14 16.73 29.74
C LYS A 3 -18.44 16.12 28.38
N LYS A 4 -19.00 16.89 27.46
CA LYS A 4 -19.25 16.45 26.10
C LYS A 4 -17.91 15.97 25.46
N LYS A 5 -17.85 14.72 25.05
CA LYS A 5 -16.70 14.15 24.34
C LYS A 5 -16.79 14.47 22.86
N ILE A 6 -15.67 14.82 22.25
CA ILE A 6 -15.57 15.10 20.82
C ILE A 6 -14.98 13.87 20.14
N GLY A 7 -15.75 13.26 19.22
CA GLY A 7 -15.30 12.17 18.37
C GLY A 7 -14.98 12.65 16.97
N LEU A 8 -13.90 12.17 16.38
CA LEU A 8 -13.52 12.38 14.98
C LEU A 8 -13.67 11.08 14.23
N ALA A 9 -14.47 11.06 13.15
CA ALA A 9 -14.63 9.94 12.27
C ALA A 9 -13.90 10.18 10.95
N LEU A 10 -13.00 9.27 10.55
CA LEU A 10 -12.25 9.31 9.30
C LEU A 10 -12.70 8.18 8.37
N SER A 11 -13.28 8.56 7.24
CA SER A 11 -13.85 7.62 6.27
C SER A 11 -12.79 6.81 5.51
N GLY A 12 -13.22 5.69 4.94
CA GLY A 12 -12.43 4.89 4.02
C GLY A 12 -12.36 5.52 2.63
N GLY A 13 -11.51 4.95 1.77
CA GLY A 13 -11.31 5.39 0.38
C GLY A 13 -9.87 5.27 -0.10
N GLY A 14 -9.10 4.39 0.53
CA GLY A 14 -7.71 4.12 0.17
C GLY A 14 -6.82 5.35 0.27
N TYR A 15 -5.91 5.46 -0.68
CA TYR A 15 -4.94 6.55 -0.73
C TYR A 15 -5.56 7.96 -0.81
N ARG A 16 -6.66 8.08 -1.56
CA ARG A 16 -7.37 9.37 -1.71
C ARG A 16 -7.96 9.85 -0.39
N ALA A 17 -8.56 8.94 0.38
CA ALA A 17 -9.08 9.26 1.71
C ALA A 17 -7.95 9.67 2.65
N ALA A 18 -6.82 8.96 2.66
CA ALA A 18 -5.66 9.32 3.46
C ALA A 18 -5.17 10.74 3.16
N ALA A 19 -5.07 11.11 1.87
CA ALA A 19 -4.69 12.45 1.45
C ALA A 19 -5.73 13.52 1.84
N TYR A 20 -7.02 13.22 1.67
CA TYR A 20 -8.12 14.12 2.05
C TYR A 20 -8.10 14.42 3.56
N HIS A 21 -7.89 13.39 4.37
CA HIS A 21 -7.91 13.54 5.83
C HIS A 21 -6.75 14.36 6.38
N ILE A 22 -5.63 14.49 5.65
CA ILE A 22 -4.58 15.46 6.02
C ILE A 22 -5.16 16.88 6.02
N GLY A 23 -5.92 17.23 4.98
CA GLY A 23 -6.59 18.52 4.88
C GLY A 23 -7.59 18.74 6.01
N THR A 24 -8.35 17.71 6.35
CA THR A 24 -9.32 17.74 7.47
C THR A 24 -8.60 17.98 8.81
N LEU A 25 -7.55 17.18 9.08
CA LEU A 25 -6.77 17.34 10.33
C LEU A 25 -6.08 18.70 10.39
N ARG A 26 -5.57 19.21 9.25
CA ARG A 26 -4.99 20.56 9.16
C ARG A 26 -6.02 21.64 9.54
N ALA A 27 -7.23 21.55 9.00
CA ALA A 27 -8.29 22.48 9.32
C ALA A 27 -8.67 22.44 10.81
N LEU A 28 -8.83 21.25 11.37
CA LEU A 28 -9.13 21.05 12.79
C LEU A 28 -8.00 21.55 13.70
N ASN A 29 -6.75 21.35 13.30
CA ASN A 29 -5.59 21.86 14.03
C ASN A 29 -5.57 23.40 14.06
N ARG A 30 -5.78 24.05 12.91
CA ARG A 30 -5.85 25.51 12.79
C ARG A 30 -6.98 26.12 13.61
N LEU A 31 -8.09 25.40 13.75
CA LEU A 31 -9.23 25.81 14.56
C LEU A 31 -9.05 25.53 16.08
N GLY A 32 -7.96 24.88 16.47
CA GLY A 32 -7.72 24.46 17.86
C GLY A 32 -8.73 23.44 18.38
N ILE A 33 -9.32 22.67 17.44
CA ILE A 33 -10.30 21.61 17.76
C ILE A 33 -9.60 20.25 17.88
N LEU A 34 -8.52 20.04 17.13
CA LEU A 34 -7.85 18.75 17.06
C LEU A 34 -7.34 18.26 18.42
N ASP A 35 -6.83 19.16 19.25
CA ASP A 35 -6.35 18.85 20.61
C ASP A 35 -7.49 18.51 21.59
N LYS A 36 -8.73 18.86 21.22
CA LYS A 36 -9.93 18.59 22.02
C LYS A 36 -10.61 17.29 21.64
N VAL A 37 -10.09 16.59 20.62
CA VAL A 37 -10.64 15.31 20.18
C VAL A 37 -10.27 14.23 21.19
N ASP A 38 -11.30 13.62 21.79
CA ASP A 38 -11.16 12.55 22.78
C ASP A 38 -11.02 11.18 22.12
N VAL A 39 -11.71 10.94 20.99
CA VAL A 39 -11.76 9.64 20.31
C VAL A 39 -11.68 9.82 18.80
N ILE A 40 -10.86 9.00 18.16
CA ILE A 40 -10.79 8.90 16.69
C ILE A 40 -11.26 7.51 16.27
N SER A 41 -12.28 7.48 15.39
CA SER A 41 -12.75 6.30 14.71
C SER A 41 -12.36 6.38 13.24
N ALA A 42 -11.83 5.32 12.67
CA ALA A 42 -11.32 5.36 11.31
C ALA A 42 -11.46 4.02 10.58
N VAL A 43 -11.63 4.08 9.26
CA VAL A 43 -11.77 2.90 8.39
C VAL A 43 -10.82 3.02 7.21
N SER A 44 -10.15 1.91 6.83
CA SER A 44 -9.31 1.81 5.62
C SER A 44 -8.26 2.93 5.52
N GLY A 45 -8.25 3.73 4.44
CA GLY A 45 -7.32 4.86 4.26
C GLY A 45 -7.35 5.89 5.40
N GLY A 46 -8.51 6.10 6.03
CA GLY A 46 -8.63 6.91 7.24
C GLY A 46 -7.88 6.32 8.42
N SER A 47 -7.82 4.98 8.54
CA SER A 47 -7.08 4.31 9.61
C SER A 47 -5.56 4.55 9.50
N ILE A 48 -5.03 4.62 8.28
CA ILE A 48 -3.62 4.94 8.04
C ILE A 48 -3.31 6.34 8.56
N THR A 49 -4.17 7.31 8.23
CA THR A 49 -4.03 8.70 8.70
C THR A 49 -4.16 8.80 10.22
N ALA A 50 -5.17 8.13 10.80
CA ALA A 50 -5.40 8.13 12.25
C ALA A 50 -4.21 7.52 13.01
N ALA A 51 -3.72 6.36 12.57
CA ALA A 51 -2.58 5.69 13.19
C ALA A 51 -1.30 6.54 13.11
N TYR A 52 -1.05 7.11 11.92
CA TYR A 52 0.14 7.96 11.75
C TYR A 52 0.06 9.25 12.57
N TYR A 53 -1.13 9.85 12.69
CA TYR A 53 -1.36 11.00 13.56
C TYR A 53 -1.15 10.63 15.03
N ALA A 54 -1.70 9.51 15.50
CA ALA A 54 -1.53 9.06 16.87
C ALA A 54 -0.06 8.88 17.29
N LEU A 55 0.79 8.40 16.37
CA LEU A 55 2.24 8.23 16.59
C LEU A 55 3.01 9.57 16.64
N HIS A 56 2.43 10.66 16.13
CA HIS A 56 3.10 11.96 16.01
C HIS A 56 2.26 13.08 16.63
N LYS A 57 1.39 12.74 17.57
CA LYS A 57 0.44 13.67 18.19
C LYS A 57 1.10 14.92 18.78
N ASP A 58 2.31 14.77 19.32
CA ASP A 58 3.03 15.85 20.02
C ASP A 58 3.53 16.95 19.07
N ASN A 59 3.63 16.66 17.77
CA ASN A 59 4.12 17.64 16.80
C ASN A 59 3.37 17.50 15.46
N TYR A 60 2.33 18.32 15.32
CA TYR A 60 1.48 18.31 14.14
C TYR A 60 2.24 18.63 12.83
N GLU A 61 3.16 19.58 12.83
CA GLU A 61 3.92 19.96 11.63
C GLU A 61 4.81 18.81 11.14
N LYS A 62 5.42 18.09 12.07
CA LYS A 62 6.22 16.89 11.77
C LYS A 62 5.35 15.76 11.23
N PHE A 63 4.16 15.57 11.82
CA PHE A 63 3.16 14.63 11.29
C PHE A 63 2.83 14.97 9.86
N GLU A 64 2.39 16.19 9.58
CA GLU A 64 1.91 16.62 8.28
C GLU A 64 2.98 16.48 7.19
N SER A 65 4.15 17.07 7.42
CA SER A 65 5.26 17.06 6.46
C SER A 65 5.77 15.64 6.15
N SER A 66 5.93 14.81 7.18
CA SER A 66 6.39 13.43 7.03
C SER A 66 5.35 12.56 6.34
N PHE A 67 4.08 12.74 6.63
CA PHE A 67 3.01 11.95 6.06
C PHE A 67 2.80 12.28 4.58
N ILE A 68 2.79 13.58 4.22
CA ILE A 68 2.73 14.01 2.81
C ILE A 68 3.89 13.41 2.02
N LYS A 69 5.12 13.48 2.55
CA LYS A 69 6.30 12.92 1.89
C LYS A 69 6.22 11.41 1.68
N LYS A 70 5.66 10.68 2.65
CA LYS A 70 5.43 9.24 2.52
C LYS A 70 4.33 8.92 1.50
N LEU A 71 3.25 9.69 1.47
CA LEU A 71 2.20 9.54 0.47
C LEU A 71 2.73 9.82 -0.94
N GLN A 72 3.56 10.85 -1.14
CA GLN A 72 4.14 11.19 -2.44
C GLN A 72 5.11 10.12 -2.97
N ARG A 73 5.83 9.42 -2.11
CA ARG A 73 6.72 8.32 -2.51
C ARG A 73 6.00 7.11 -3.11
N GLY A 74 4.69 7.07 -2.96
CA GLY A 74 3.75 6.24 -3.70
C GLY A 74 3.95 4.74 -3.49
N VAL A 75 2.87 4.10 -3.10
CA VAL A 75 2.73 2.64 -3.14
C VAL A 75 2.88 2.13 -4.59
N LEU A 76 2.59 2.99 -5.59
CA LEU A 76 2.61 2.65 -7.01
C LEU A 76 3.97 2.17 -7.51
N CYS A 77 5.06 2.87 -7.21
CA CYS A 77 6.40 2.44 -7.65
C CYS A 77 6.78 1.07 -7.09
N SER A 78 6.52 0.85 -5.80
CA SER A 78 6.79 -0.44 -5.17
C SER A 78 5.92 -1.54 -5.78
N THR A 79 4.63 -1.28 -6.00
CA THR A 79 3.71 -2.26 -6.60
C THR A 79 4.10 -2.60 -8.03
N ILE A 80 4.50 -1.63 -8.84
CA ILE A 80 4.97 -1.87 -10.22
C ILE A 80 6.23 -2.74 -10.22
N VAL A 81 7.20 -2.45 -9.34
CA VAL A 81 8.41 -3.26 -9.21
C VAL A 81 8.07 -4.70 -8.84
N TYR A 82 7.19 -4.93 -7.86
CA TYR A 82 6.76 -6.29 -7.49
C TYR A 82 6.02 -7.00 -8.62
N LEU A 83 5.15 -6.31 -9.37
CA LEU A 83 4.46 -6.88 -10.53
C LEU A 83 5.43 -7.29 -11.63
N LEU A 84 6.42 -6.46 -11.95
CA LEU A 84 7.44 -6.76 -12.93
C LEU A 84 8.31 -7.95 -12.49
N LEU A 85 8.62 -8.03 -11.20
CA LEU A 85 9.38 -9.14 -10.63
C LEU A 85 8.60 -10.46 -10.70
N LEU A 86 7.32 -10.45 -10.37
CA LEU A 86 6.43 -11.61 -10.50
C LEU A 86 6.29 -12.03 -11.95
N LEU A 87 6.14 -11.09 -12.88
CA LEU A 87 6.05 -11.37 -14.30
C LEU A 87 7.34 -12.01 -14.82
N SER A 88 8.51 -11.49 -14.43
CA SER A 88 9.81 -12.04 -14.83
C SER A 88 10.03 -13.46 -14.31
N ILE A 89 9.65 -13.73 -13.06
CA ILE A 89 9.70 -15.08 -12.48
C ILE A 89 8.76 -16.02 -13.23
N SER A 90 7.54 -15.61 -13.54
CA SER A 90 6.56 -16.39 -14.26
C SER A 90 7.06 -16.78 -15.67
N LEU A 91 7.66 -15.83 -16.39
CA LEU A 91 8.26 -16.08 -17.70
C LEU A 91 9.44 -17.04 -17.62
N LEU A 92 10.30 -16.89 -16.60
CA LEU A 92 11.43 -17.78 -16.39
C LEU A 92 10.99 -19.21 -16.11
N VAL A 93 10.00 -19.39 -15.23
CA VAL A 93 9.44 -20.71 -14.92
C VAL A 93 8.78 -21.33 -16.14
N GLY A 94 7.99 -20.54 -16.90
CA GLY A 94 7.39 -21.01 -18.15
C GLY A 94 8.43 -21.47 -19.18
N PHE A 95 9.53 -20.71 -19.33
CA PHE A 95 10.65 -21.08 -20.20
C PHE A 95 11.32 -22.38 -19.76
N LEU A 96 11.59 -22.54 -18.45
CA LEU A 96 12.20 -23.77 -17.93
C LEU A 96 11.30 -25.00 -18.12
N ILE A 97 10.00 -24.87 -17.92
CA ILE A 97 9.04 -25.96 -18.14
C ILE A 97 8.98 -26.31 -19.63
N SER A 98 8.94 -25.32 -20.52
CA SER A 98 8.95 -25.53 -21.96
C SER A 98 10.20 -26.28 -22.42
N TRP A 99 11.37 -25.89 -21.89
CA TRP A 99 12.64 -26.56 -22.18
C TRP A 99 12.64 -28.01 -21.69
N TRP A 100 12.09 -28.27 -20.51
CA TRP A 100 11.97 -29.63 -19.96
C TRP A 100 11.08 -30.53 -20.81
N LEU A 101 10.02 -30.01 -21.43
CA LEU A 101 9.12 -30.75 -22.31
C LEU A 101 9.74 -31.06 -23.66
N LEU A 102 10.67 -30.24 -24.16
CA LEU A 102 11.38 -30.49 -25.43
C LEU A 102 12.41 -31.66 -25.37
N ILE A 103 12.96 -31.92 -24.18
CA ILE A 103 13.97 -32.97 -24.01
C ILE A 103 13.44 -34.37 -24.40
N PRO A 104 12.25 -34.81 -23.93
CA PRO A 104 11.70 -36.12 -24.34
C PRO A 104 11.43 -36.22 -25.82
N GLU A 105 10.94 -35.16 -26.45
CA GLU A 105 10.65 -35.16 -27.90
C GLU A 105 11.94 -35.34 -28.72
N VAL A 106 13.00 -34.64 -28.37
CA VAL A 106 14.31 -34.77 -29.01
C VAL A 106 14.89 -36.19 -28.84
N ILE A 107 14.74 -36.74 -27.63
CA ILE A 107 15.21 -38.13 -27.36
C ILE A 107 14.42 -39.15 -28.21
N ILE A 108 13.11 -39.01 -28.32
CA ILE A 108 12.28 -39.89 -29.15
C ILE A 108 12.67 -39.79 -30.60
N LEU A 109 12.90 -38.61 -31.15
CA LEU A 109 13.35 -38.38 -32.50
C LEU A 109 14.72 -39.02 -32.78
N LEU A 110 15.66 -38.91 -31.84
CA LEU A 110 16.98 -39.55 -31.96
C LEU A 110 16.90 -41.07 -31.93
N ILE A 111 16.03 -41.65 -31.10
CA ILE A 111 15.79 -43.08 -31.05
C ILE A 111 15.16 -43.56 -32.35
N CYS A 112 14.13 -42.88 -32.86
CA CYS A 112 13.54 -43.22 -34.16
C CYS A 112 14.55 -43.17 -35.31
N TRP A 113 15.41 -42.14 -35.34
CA TRP A 113 16.44 -41.98 -36.35
C TRP A 113 17.51 -43.09 -36.29
N TYR A 114 17.81 -43.57 -35.09
CA TYR A 114 18.77 -44.68 -34.90
C TYR A 114 18.22 -46.06 -35.37
N TRP A 115 16.89 -46.23 -35.37
CA TRP A 115 16.22 -47.48 -35.76
C TRP A 115 15.80 -47.54 -37.23
N ILE A 116 15.94 -46.48 -37.99
CA ILE A 116 15.75 -46.39 -39.44
C ILE A 116 17.11 -46.45 -40.15
#